data_d57d3d860d31d9e1cddfe2b1450bd781
#
_entry.id   d57d3d860d31d9e1cddfe2b1450bd781
#
_cell.length_a   1.000
_cell.length_b   1.000
_cell.length_c   1.000
_cell.angle_alpha   90.00
_cell.angle_beta   90.00
_cell.angle_gamma   90.00
#
_symmetry.space_group_name_H-M   'P 1'
#
loop_
_entity.id
_entity.type
_entity.pdbx_description
1 polymer ?
#
loop_
_entity_poly.entity_id
_entity_poly.type
_entity_poly.pdbx_seq_one_letter_code
_entity_poly.pdbx_strand_id
1 'polypeptide(L)'
;MRKHFTRFTMLGLLIILAGCASWIDRGESITAVGSSALQPLAESAAESFQTNNPGRFINVQGGGSGTGLSQVQAGAVQIGNSDVFAEEKNGVDADLLVSYKVATVGITPIVNNNVGITNLALEDLRDIFTGKITNWKEVGGKDQKIVLLNRANGSGTRNTFERWVLDGQTAKQSQEQDSSGMVRQIVADTPGAISYVSFSYVTDEITPISIDGVAPTDENVMTNEWVIWSYEHMYTKGEATGLTKEFIEYVLSDAIQDTVVGKLGYIPISKMQVQRDWQGNVIE
;
A
#
# COMPACT_ATOMS: atom_id res chain seq x y z
N MET A 1 5.14 -82.50 -51.30
CA MET A 1 4.26 -81.56 -50.60
C MET A 1 5.16 -80.46 -50.05
N ARG A 2 5.19 -79.32 -50.73
CA ARG A 2 6.06 -78.18 -50.40
C ARG A 2 5.23 -77.08 -49.71
N LYS A 3 5.55 -76.74 -48.49
CA LYS A 3 4.98 -75.62 -47.79
C LYS A 3 5.76 -74.34 -48.12
N HIS A 4 5.15 -73.40 -48.77
CA HIS A 4 5.71 -72.07 -49.00
C HIS A 4 5.50 -71.22 -47.78
N PHE A 5 6.60 -70.73 -47.22
CA PHE A 5 6.65 -69.83 -46.11
C PHE A 5 6.80 -68.41 -46.67
N THR A 6 5.68 -67.68 -46.69
CA THR A 6 5.70 -66.28 -47.12
C THR A 6 6.15 -65.39 -45.97
N ARG A 7 7.32 -64.83 -46.12
CA ARG A 7 7.80 -63.84 -45.20
C ARG A 7 7.15 -62.45 -45.49
N PHE A 8 6.25 -62.05 -44.62
CA PHE A 8 5.72 -60.66 -44.60
C PHE A 8 6.73 -59.73 -43.97
N THR A 9 7.34 -58.87 -44.77
CA THR A 9 8.21 -57.81 -44.31
C THR A 9 7.34 -56.62 -43.86
N MET A 10 7.17 -56.50 -42.57
CA MET A 10 6.43 -55.38 -41.96
C MET A 10 7.35 -54.15 -41.93
N LEU A 11 7.18 -53.26 -42.91
CA LEU A 11 7.87 -51.98 -42.98
C LEU A 11 7.24 -51.06 -41.95
N GLY A 12 7.91 -50.92 -40.77
CA GLY A 12 7.50 -50.02 -39.71
C GLY A 12 7.66 -48.57 -40.14
N LEU A 13 6.55 -47.89 -40.40
CA LEU A 13 6.49 -46.47 -40.62
C LEU A 13 6.67 -45.77 -39.27
N LEU A 14 7.91 -45.40 -38.97
CA LEU A 14 8.20 -44.49 -37.83
C LEU A 14 7.65 -43.10 -38.19
N ILE A 15 6.45 -42.82 -37.74
CA ILE A 15 5.93 -41.46 -37.71
C ILE A 15 6.66 -40.74 -36.62
N ILE A 16 7.65 -39.93 -36.99
CA ILE A 16 8.27 -38.92 -36.12
C ILE A 16 7.20 -37.88 -35.85
N LEU A 17 6.49 -38.02 -34.75
CA LEU A 17 5.73 -36.93 -34.15
C LEU A 17 6.79 -35.92 -33.67
N ALA A 18 7.23 -35.05 -34.58
CA ALA A 18 7.82 -33.79 -34.23
C ALA A 18 6.69 -32.98 -33.53
N GLY A 19 6.53 -33.23 -32.24
CA GLY A 19 5.70 -32.38 -31.40
C GLY A 19 6.24 -30.98 -31.55
N CYS A 20 5.51 -30.10 -32.21
CA CYS A 20 5.57 -28.70 -32.01
C CYS A 20 5.29 -28.49 -30.53
N ALA A 21 6.32 -28.58 -29.68
CA ALA A 21 6.35 -27.88 -28.41
C ALA A 21 6.26 -26.40 -28.80
N SER A 22 5.05 -25.90 -29.03
CA SER A 22 4.81 -24.49 -28.93
C SER A 22 5.36 -24.14 -27.55
N TRP A 23 6.48 -23.46 -27.52
CA TRP A 23 6.91 -22.72 -26.36
C TRP A 23 5.75 -21.76 -26.13
N ILE A 24 4.82 -22.16 -25.25
CA ILE A 24 3.91 -21.25 -24.63
C ILE A 24 4.88 -20.35 -23.87
N ASP A 25 5.10 -19.18 -24.42
CA ASP A 25 5.79 -18.11 -23.72
C ASP A 25 4.96 -17.89 -22.45
N ARG A 26 5.36 -18.57 -21.39
CA ARG A 26 4.81 -18.33 -20.06
C ARG A 26 5.34 -16.97 -19.70
N GLY A 27 4.55 -15.94 -19.98
CA GLY A 27 4.95 -14.59 -19.80
C GLY A 27 5.64 -14.37 -18.47
N GLU A 28 6.54 -13.42 -18.42
CA GLU A 28 7.29 -13.07 -17.23
C GLU A 28 6.36 -12.49 -16.17
N SER A 29 6.50 -12.91 -14.92
CA SER A 29 5.62 -12.49 -13.83
C SER A 29 6.41 -12.10 -12.60
N ILE A 30 6.02 -10.98 -11.96
CA ILE A 30 6.52 -10.56 -10.65
C ILE A 30 5.36 -10.35 -9.69
N THR A 31 5.67 -10.38 -8.39
CA THR A 31 4.70 -10.11 -7.32
C THR A 31 5.18 -8.94 -6.47
N ALA A 32 4.27 -7.99 -6.23
CA ALA A 32 4.42 -6.86 -5.32
C ALA A 32 3.44 -7.04 -4.16
N VAL A 33 3.95 -7.15 -2.94
CA VAL A 33 3.15 -7.40 -1.73
C VAL A 33 3.41 -6.31 -0.70
N GLY A 34 2.40 -5.91 0.06
CA GLY A 34 2.64 -5.07 1.24
C GLY A 34 1.61 -4.01 1.51
N SER A 35 2.04 -2.75 1.55
CA SER A 35 1.17 -1.62 1.88
C SER A 35 -0.16 -1.63 1.13
N SER A 36 -1.25 -1.62 1.88
CA SER A 36 -2.57 -1.41 1.29
C SER A 36 -2.85 0.06 0.99
N ALA A 37 -2.06 1.00 1.55
CA ALA A 37 -2.16 2.41 1.18
C ALA A 37 -1.58 2.67 -0.22
N LEU A 38 -0.48 1.99 -0.59
CA LEU A 38 0.10 2.05 -1.94
C LEU A 38 -0.67 1.21 -2.97
N GLN A 39 -1.50 0.27 -2.52
CA GLN A 39 -2.12 -0.73 -3.40
C GLN A 39 -2.87 -0.13 -4.58
N PRO A 40 -3.72 0.92 -4.45
CA PRO A 40 -4.42 1.51 -5.60
C PRO A 40 -3.48 2.05 -6.69
N LEU A 41 -2.37 2.68 -6.32
CA LEU A 41 -1.38 3.18 -7.27
C LEU A 41 -0.66 2.02 -7.95
N ALA A 42 -0.22 1.02 -7.19
CA ALA A 42 0.48 -0.15 -7.71
C ALA A 42 -0.41 -0.96 -8.67
N GLU A 43 -1.70 -1.16 -8.35
CA GLU A 43 -2.66 -1.85 -9.21
C GLU A 43 -2.94 -1.08 -10.50
N SER A 44 -3.18 0.24 -10.41
CA SER A 44 -3.40 1.07 -11.60
C SER A 44 -2.19 1.11 -12.52
N ALA A 45 -0.99 1.22 -11.97
CA ALA A 45 0.24 1.16 -12.73
C ALA A 45 0.46 -0.24 -13.36
N ALA A 46 0.16 -1.32 -12.61
CA ALA A 46 0.28 -2.68 -13.09
C ALA A 46 -0.68 -2.95 -14.27
N GLU A 47 -1.93 -2.53 -14.16
CA GLU A 47 -2.93 -2.67 -15.23
C GLU A 47 -2.48 -1.94 -16.51
N SER A 48 -2.04 -0.70 -16.38
CA SER A 48 -1.55 0.10 -17.49
C SER A 48 -0.25 -0.49 -18.09
N PHE A 49 0.68 -0.95 -17.25
CA PHE A 49 1.92 -1.59 -17.70
C PHE A 49 1.63 -2.87 -18.51
N GLN A 50 0.78 -3.74 -18.00
CA GLN A 50 0.41 -5.01 -18.63
C GLN A 50 -0.31 -4.80 -19.96
N THR A 51 -1.16 -3.78 -20.04
CA THR A 51 -1.85 -3.40 -21.28
C THR A 51 -0.86 -3.04 -22.38
N ASN A 52 0.21 -2.33 -22.03
CA ASN A 52 1.24 -1.87 -22.95
C ASN A 52 2.34 -2.92 -23.20
N ASN A 53 2.41 -3.98 -22.39
CA ASN A 53 3.44 -5.03 -22.45
C ASN A 53 2.81 -6.43 -22.38
N PRO A 54 2.16 -6.92 -23.45
CA PRO A 54 1.54 -8.24 -23.47
C PRO A 54 2.52 -9.36 -23.10
N GLY A 55 2.08 -10.28 -22.25
CA GLY A 55 2.89 -11.39 -21.76
C GLY A 55 3.71 -11.06 -20.51
N ARG A 56 3.59 -9.86 -19.96
CA ARG A 56 4.23 -9.43 -18.70
C ARG A 56 3.18 -9.20 -17.63
N PHE A 57 3.32 -9.83 -16.47
CA PHE A 57 2.31 -9.85 -15.41
C PHE A 57 2.88 -9.29 -14.11
N ILE A 58 2.15 -8.35 -13.53
CA ILE A 58 2.46 -7.76 -12.24
C ILE A 58 1.33 -8.12 -11.27
N ASN A 59 1.59 -8.97 -10.29
CA ASN A 59 0.62 -9.35 -9.28
C ASN A 59 0.75 -8.45 -8.06
N VAL A 60 -0.25 -7.62 -7.80
CA VAL A 60 -0.26 -6.73 -6.63
C VAL A 60 -1.13 -7.33 -5.53
N GLN A 61 -0.62 -7.34 -4.29
CA GLN A 61 -1.33 -7.88 -3.13
C GLN A 61 -1.12 -6.96 -1.92
N GLY A 62 -2.19 -6.73 -1.16
CA GLY A 62 -2.12 -6.09 0.15
C GLY A 62 -1.47 -6.99 1.22
N GLY A 63 -1.51 -6.55 2.48
CA GLY A 63 -1.00 -7.33 3.61
C GLY A 63 -0.24 -6.49 4.64
N GLY A 64 -0.13 -5.18 4.39
CA GLY A 64 0.57 -4.19 5.20
C GLY A 64 2.08 -4.16 4.96
N SER A 65 2.68 -3.01 5.26
CA SER A 65 4.10 -2.71 5.02
C SER A 65 5.05 -3.73 5.64
N GLY A 66 4.73 -4.21 6.85
CA GLY A 66 5.54 -5.22 7.52
C GLY A 66 5.59 -6.55 6.78
N THR A 67 4.50 -6.96 6.15
CA THR A 67 4.45 -8.17 5.31
C THR A 67 5.29 -7.96 4.06
N GLY A 68 5.15 -6.80 3.39
CA GLY A 68 5.94 -6.47 2.20
C GLY A 68 7.44 -6.52 2.47
N LEU A 69 7.89 -5.79 3.49
CA LEU A 69 9.30 -5.74 3.88
C LEU A 69 9.86 -7.12 4.25
N SER A 70 9.12 -7.90 5.03
CA SER A 70 9.57 -9.24 5.44
C SER A 70 9.66 -10.21 4.25
N GLN A 71 8.68 -10.19 3.33
CA GLN A 71 8.66 -11.09 2.18
C GLN A 71 9.74 -10.73 1.14
N VAL A 72 9.96 -9.44 0.87
CA VAL A 72 11.01 -9.03 -0.06
C VAL A 72 12.39 -9.31 0.49
N GLN A 73 12.63 -9.09 1.78
CA GLN A 73 13.88 -9.45 2.44
C GLN A 73 14.16 -10.96 2.32
N ALA A 74 13.14 -11.78 2.53
CA ALA A 74 13.24 -13.23 2.38
C ALA A 74 13.42 -13.67 0.92
N GLY A 75 13.23 -12.78 -0.06
CA GLY A 75 13.25 -13.12 -1.48
C GLY A 75 12.00 -13.90 -1.94
N ALA A 76 10.94 -13.90 -1.15
CA ALA A 76 9.68 -14.57 -1.49
C ALA A 76 8.86 -13.81 -2.55
N VAL A 77 9.08 -12.50 -2.66
CA VAL A 77 8.49 -11.62 -3.67
C VAL A 77 9.54 -10.70 -4.25
N GLN A 78 9.26 -10.14 -5.43
CA GLN A 78 10.18 -9.25 -6.12
C GLN A 78 10.12 -7.82 -5.59
N ILE A 79 8.93 -7.38 -5.15
CA ILE A 79 8.70 -6.03 -4.64
C ILE A 79 7.97 -6.11 -3.29
N GLY A 80 8.50 -5.42 -2.29
CA GLY A 80 7.85 -5.16 -1.01
C GLY A 80 7.32 -3.72 -0.96
N ASN A 81 6.01 -3.55 -0.96
CA ASN A 81 5.38 -2.23 -0.84
C ASN A 81 5.32 -1.79 0.63
N SER A 82 5.69 -0.53 0.92
CA SER A 82 5.74 -0.04 2.30
C SER A 82 5.49 1.47 2.40
N ASP A 83 4.68 1.89 3.39
CA ASP A 83 4.49 3.29 3.80
C ASP A 83 5.58 3.76 4.77
N VAL A 84 6.44 2.86 5.21
CA VAL A 84 7.50 3.17 6.18
C VAL A 84 8.86 2.78 5.64
N PHE A 85 9.89 3.42 6.15
CA PHE A 85 11.25 3.02 5.85
C PHE A 85 11.54 1.62 6.43
N ALA A 86 12.42 0.87 5.78
CA ALA A 86 12.81 -0.47 6.23
C ALA A 86 13.45 -0.42 7.63
N GLU A 87 14.18 0.65 7.92
CA GLU A 87 14.84 0.93 9.21
C GLU A 87 13.85 1.07 10.37
N GLU A 88 12.61 1.44 10.09
CA GLU A 88 11.56 1.56 11.12
C GLU A 88 10.99 0.21 11.55
N LYS A 89 11.31 -0.86 10.82
CA LYS A 89 10.68 -2.18 11.04
C LYS A 89 11.63 -3.15 11.75
N ASN A 90 11.30 -3.49 13.00
CA ASN A 90 12.05 -4.50 13.75
C ASN A 90 12.07 -5.84 13.00
N GLY A 91 13.26 -6.44 12.90
CA GLY A 91 13.46 -7.73 12.22
C GLY A 91 13.65 -7.62 10.70
N VAL A 92 13.69 -6.41 10.18
CA VAL A 92 14.10 -6.13 8.79
C VAL A 92 15.53 -5.60 8.80
N ASP A 93 16.37 -6.15 7.95
CA ASP A 93 17.73 -5.68 7.68
C ASP A 93 17.66 -4.75 6.47
N ALA A 94 17.63 -3.44 6.73
CA ALA A 94 17.51 -2.42 5.71
C ALA A 94 18.68 -2.42 4.71
N ASP A 95 19.88 -2.84 5.14
CA ASP A 95 21.07 -2.88 4.29
C ASP A 95 20.94 -3.90 3.13
N LEU A 96 20.04 -4.87 3.26
CA LEU A 96 19.74 -5.84 2.20
C LEU A 96 18.75 -5.31 1.15
N LEU A 97 18.12 -4.17 1.43
CA LEU A 97 17.00 -3.66 0.63
C LEU A 97 17.37 -2.36 -0.09
N VAL A 98 16.89 -2.24 -1.32
CA VAL A 98 16.97 -0.98 -2.09
C VAL A 98 15.57 -0.36 -2.12
N SER A 99 15.50 0.92 -1.71
CA SER A 99 14.26 1.70 -1.62
C SER A 99 14.06 2.53 -2.88
N TYR A 100 12.87 2.42 -3.46
CA TYR A 100 12.39 3.31 -4.52
C TYR A 100 11.17 4.07 -3.99
N LYS A 101 11.33 5.37 -3.72
CA LYS A 101 10.22 6.24 -3.32
C LYS A 101 9.37 6.54 -4.56
N VAL A 102 8.16 6.00 -4.60
CA VAL A 102 7.29 6.10 -5.79
C VAL A 102 6.20 7.17 -5.67
N ALA A 103 5.85 7.58 -4.46
CA ALA A 103 4.92 8.66 -4.19
C ALA A 103 5.06 9.13 -2.73
N THR A 104 4.36 10.20 -2.37
CA THR A 104 4.04 10.59 -1.00
C THR A 104 2.53 10.49 -0.81
N VAL A 105 2.07 10.19 0.42
CA VAL A 105 0.66 10.19 0.76
C VAL A 105 0.41 10.80 2.12
N GLY A 106 -0.58 11.68 2.22
CA GLY A 106 -1.12 12.13 3.49
C GLY A 106 -1.96 11.03 4.14
N ILE A 107 -1.98 11.03 5.47
CA ILE A 107 -2.80 10.14 6.28
C ILE A 107 -3.71 11.01 7.14
N THR A 108 -5.01 10.73 7.19
CA THR A 108 -5.98 11.53 7.91
C THR A 108 -6.85 10.67 8.82
N PRO A 109 -7.19 11.15 10.02
CA PRO A 109 -8.28 10.56 10.78
C PRO A 109 -9.57 10.70 9.97
N ILE A 110 -10.40 9.67 10.02
CA ILE A 110 -11.70 9.61 9.35
C ILE A 110 -12.78 9.22 10.33
N VAL A 111 -13.96 9.80 10.20
CA VAL A 111 -15.13 9.47 11.00
C VAL A 111 -16.33 9.12 10.12
N ASN A 112 -17.27 8.38 10.71
CA ASN A 112 -18.58 8.18 10.09
C ASN A 112 -19.29 9.54 9.91
N ASN A 113 -19.94 9.75 8.77
CA ASN A 113 -20.59 11.02 8.43
C ASN A 113 -21.64 11.51 9.44
N ASN A 114 -22.19 10.62 10.26
CA ASN A 114 -23.17 11.00 11.28
C ASN A 114 -22.57 11.64 12.54
N VAL A 115 -21.25 11.58 12.71
CA VAL A 115 -20.55 12.16 13.89
C VAL A 115 -20.71 13.68 13.91
N GLY A 116 -20.60 14.33 12.74
CA GLY A 116 -20.80 15.77 12.59
C GLY A 116 -19.63 16.63 13.09
N ILE A 117 -18.44 16.04 13.26
CA ILE A 117 -17.20 16.72 13.60
C ILE A 117 -16.31 16.72 12.35
N THR A 118 -15.66 17.86 12.08
CA THR A 118 -14.74 18.04 10.94
C THR A 118 -13.36 18.53 11.37
N ASN A 119 -13.18 18.86 12.66
CA ASN A 119 -11.92 19.31 13.24
C ASN A 119 -11.81 18.82 14.67
N LEU A 120 -10.61 18.38 15.06
CA LEU A 120 -10.26 18.01 16.43
C LEU A 120 -8.95 18.69 16.84
N ALA A 121 -8.78 18.99 18.12
CA ALA A 121 -7.46 19.26 18.64
C ALA A 121 -6.61 17.98 18.59
N LEU A 122 -5.31 18.10 18.38
CA LEU A 122 -4.40 16.95 18.38
C LEU A 122 -4.46 16.18 19.71
N GLU A 123 -4.61 16.90 20.82
CA GLU A 123 -4.76 16.29 22.16
C GLU A 123 -6.04 15.47 22.27
N ASP A 124 -7.19 16.01 21.81
CA ASP A 124 -8.46 15.28 21.81
C ASP A 124 -8.38 14.02 20.94
N LEU A 125 -7.77 14.12 19.76
CA LEU A 125 -7.55 12.98 18.89
C LEU A 125 -6.69 11.90 19.57
N ARG A 126 -5.62 12.30 20.22
CA ARG A 126 -4.76 11.41 21.03
C ARG A 126 -5.54 10.75 22.15
N ASP A 127 -6.37 11.50 22.87
CA ASP A 127 -7.16 11.02 23.99
C ASP A 127 -8.29 10.09 23.54
N ILE A 128 -8.86 10.26 22.36
CA ILE A 128 -9.76 9.30 21.72
C ILE A 128 -9.01 7.98 21.46
N PHE A 129 -7.85 8.04 20.81
CA PHE A 129 -7.12 6.82 20.44
C PHE A 129 -6.48 6.11 21.64
N THR A 130 -6.18 6.80 22.72
CA THR A 130 -5.74 6.20 23.99
C THR A 130 -6.89 5.76 24.88
N GLY A 131 -8.14 6.15 24.54
CA GLY A 131 -9.37 5.74 25.22
C GLY A 131 -9.73 6.54 26.46
N LYS A 132 -9.16 7.71 26.65
CA LYS A 132 -9.54 8.65 27.69
C LYS A 132 -10.87 9.34 27.34
N ILE A 133 -11.06 9.72 26.07
CA ILE A 133 -12.32 10.24 25.54
C ILE A 133 -13.06 9.07 24.87
N THR A 134 -14.32 8.87 25.23
CA THR A 134 -15.12 7.72 24.78
C THR A 134 -16.49 8.08 24.22
N ASN A 135 -16.83 9.36 24.26
CA ASN A 135 -18.09 9.89 23.73
C ASN A 135 -17.84 11.17 22.94
N TRP A 136 -18.44 11.27 21.78
CA TRP A 136 -18.27 12.44 20.89
C TRP A 136 -18.68 13.77 21.50
N LYS A 137 -19.61 13.77 22.49
CA LYS A 137 -20.00 15.01 23.20
C LYS A 137 -18.85 15.64 23.98
N GLU A 138 -17.84 14.88 24.38
CA GLU A 138 -16.67 15.39 25.11
C GLU A 138 -15.81 16.30 24.26
N VAL A 139 -15.94 16.20 22.93
CA VAL A 139 -15.20 17.02 21.94
C VAL A 139 -16.16 17.86 21.06
N GLY A 140 -17.35 18.16 21.57
CA GLY A 140 -18.30 19.05 20.89
C GLY A 140 -19.24 18.36 19.87
N GLY A 141 -19.21 17.04 19.78
CA GLY A 141 -20.10 16.26 18.94
C GLY A 141 -21.42 15.88 19.62
N LYS A 142 -22.15 14.97 19.01
CA LYS A 142 -23.39 14.41 19.55
C LYS A 142 -23.12 13.55 20.79
N ASP A 143 -24.15 13.35 21.65
CA ASP A 143 -24.08 12.34 22.71
C ASP A 143 -24.13 10.95 22.07
N GLN A 144 -22.96 10.48 21.64
CA GLN A 144 -22.78 9.23 20.92
C GLN A 144 -21.44 8.61 21.32
N LYS A 145 -21.47 7.30 21.63
CA LYS A 145 -20.27 6.55 21.97
C LYS A 145 -19.31 6.51 20.76
N ILE A 146 -18.03 6.70 21.03
CA ILE A 146 -16.97 6.51 20.04
C ILE A 146 -16.74 5.01 19.81
N VAL A 147 -16.75 4.61 18.54
CA VAL A 147 -16.37 3.27 18.09
C VAL A 147 -14.98 3.36 17.44
N LEU A 148 -13.96 3.05 18.25
CA LEU A 148 -12.59 3.10 17.79
C LEU A 148 -12.23 1.86 16.98
N LEU A 149 -11.72 2.07 15.77
CA LEU A 149 -11.07 1.05 14.94
C LEU A 149 -9.60 1.41 14.77
N ASN A 150 -8.72 0.41 14.84
CA ASN A 150 -7.31 0.57 14.55
C ASN A 150 -6.91 -0.27 13.31
N ARG A 151 -5.73 -0.05 12.80
CA ARG A 151 -5.11 -0.90 11.81
C ARG A 151 -4.32 -2.00 12.51
N ALA A 152 -4.15 -3.13 11.84
CA ALA A 152 -3.35 -4.23 12.37
C ALA A 152 -1.88 -3.84 12.59
N ASN A 153 -1.20 -4.57 13.48
CA ASN A 153 0.18 -4.32 13.89
C ASN A 153 1.18 -4.60 12.75
N GLY A 154 1.15 -4.32 11.67
CA GLY A 154 2.01 -4.48 10.48
C GLY A 154 1.72 -3.39 9.45
N SER A 155 0.70 -2.58 9.73
CA SER A 155 0.32 -1.45 8.90
C SER A 155 1.33 -0.32 9.02
N GLY A 156 1.91 0.11 7.91
CA GLY A 156 2.75 1.31 7.87
C GLY A 156 1.93 2.57 8.12
N THR A 157 0.69 2.64 7.62
CA THR A 157 -0.26 3.71 7.90
C THR A 157 -0.47 3.89 9.41
N ARG A 158 -0.60 2.77 10.17
CA ARG A 158 -0.65 2.79 11.63
C ARG A 158 0.62 3.35 12.24
N ASN A 159 1.78 2.87 11.78
CA ASN A 159 3.07 3.33 12.30
C ASN A 159 3.22 4.84 12.16
N THR A 160 2.90 5.38 10.98
CA THR A 160 2.94 6.82 10.72
C THR A 160 1.93 7.59 11.57
N PHE A 161 0.68 7.12 11.64
CA PHE A 161 -0.35 7.77 12.45
C PHE A 161 0.03 7.78 13.95
N GLU A 162 0.43 6.64 14.50
CA GLU A 162 0.80 6.54 15.92
C GLU A 162 2.03 7.40 16.26
N ARG A 163 3.01 7.49 15.37
CA ARG A 163 4.17 8.37 15.54
C ARG A 163 3.76 9.83 15.77
N TRP A 164 2.90 10.35 14.90
CA TRP A 164 2.58 11.78 14.89
C TRP A 164 1.42 12.17 15.81
N VAL A 165 0.50 11.25 16.08
CA VAL A 165 -0.67 11.53 16.92
C VAL A 165 -0.46 11.08 18.36
N LEU A 166 0.06 9.86 18.57
CA LEU A 166 0.13 9.29 19.92
C LEU A 166 1.38 9.72 20.71
N ASP A 167 2.40 10.22 20.04
CA ASP A 167 3.62 10.72 20.69
C ASP A 167 4.19 9.72 21.73
N GLY A 168 4.35 8.47 21.32
CA GLY A 168 4.84 7.38 22.15
C GLY A 168 3.83 6.76 23.11
N GLN A 169 2.60 7.26 23.18
CA GLN A 169 1.55 6.62 23.97
C GLN A 169 1.01 5.39 23.23
N THR A 170 0.48 4.43 24.00
CA THR A 170 -0.09 3.21 23.45
C THR A 170 -1.55 3.41 23.09
N ALA A 171 -1.92 3.02 21.88
CA ALA A 171 -3.32 2.99 21.47
C ALA A 171 -4.14 2.04 22.34
N LYS A 172 -5.38 2.44 22.64
CA LYS A 172 -6.35 1.56 23.30
C LYS A 172 -6.60 0.32 22.45
N GLN A 173 -6.66 -0.84 23.08
CA GLN A 173 -7.07 -2.07 22.42
C GLN A 173 -8.47 -1.92 21.82
N SER A 174 -8.61 -2.16 20.55
CA SER A 174 -9.85 -2.01 19.78
C SER A 174 -9.92 -3.07 18.68
N GLN A 175 -10.98 -3.05 17.88
CA GLN A 175 -11.04 -3.85 16.67
C GLN A 175 -9.92 -3.40 15.71
N GLU A 176 -9.18 -4.36 15.16
CA GLU A 176 -8.12 -4.10 14.19
C GLU A 176 -8.48 -4.63 12.80
N GLN A 177 -7.99 -3.95 11.77
CA GLN A 177 -8.20 -4.31 10.37
C GLN A 177 -6.90 -4.26 9.57
N ASP A 178 -6.71 -5.22 8.67
CA ASP A 178 -5.49 -5.37 7.89
C ASP A 178 -5.39 -4.39 6.72
N SER A 179 -6.52 -3.97 6.12
CA SER A 179 -6.51 -3.15 4.92
C SER A 179 -7.19 -1.80 5.09
N SER A 180 -6.69 -0.79 4.36
CA SER A 180 -7.27 0.56 4.31
C SER A 180 -8.70 0.54 3.77
N GLY A 181 -8.99 -0.29 2.77
CA GLY A 181 -10.32 -0.43 2.19
C GLY A 181 -11.36 -0.95 3.21
N MET A 182 -10.99 -1.96 4.00
CA MET A 182 -11.87 -2.49 5.06
C MET A 182 -12.12 -1.47 6.17
N VAL A 183 -11.08 -0.75 6.59
CA VAL A 183 -11.24 0.33 7.58
C VAL A 183 -12.21 1.38 7.08
N ARG A 184 -12.02 1.89 5.86
CA ARG A 184 -12.94 2.87 5.26
C ARG A 184 -14.38 2.37 5.27
N GLN A 185 -14.62 1.14 4.81
CA GLN A 185 -15.96 0.57 4.74
C GLN A 185 -16.60 0.45 6.13
N ILE A 186 -15.87 -0.05 7.12
CA ILE A 186 -16.40 -0.19 8.47
C ILE A 186 -16.71 1.18 9.09
N VAL A 187 -15.87 2.20 8.87
CA VAL A 187 -16.15 3.56 9.34
C VAL A 187 -17.39 4.14 8.66
N ALA A 188 -17.55 3.93 7.36
CA ALA A 188 -18.74 4.37 6.61
C ALA A 188 -20.04 3.73 7.16
N ASP A 189 -19.99 2.44 7.47
CA ASP A 189 -21.17 1.67 7.88
C ASP A 189 -21.47 1.73 9.40
N THR A 190 -20.52 2.22 10.23
CA THR A 190 -20.65 2.17 11.68
C THR A 190 -20.87 3.55 12.28
N PRO A 191 -22.09 3.87 12.75
CA PRO A 191 -22.36 5.11 13.46
C PRO A 191 -21.42 5.37 14.64
N GLY A 192 -20.79 6.56 14.69
CA GLY A 192 -19.86 6.95 15.73
C GLY A 192 -18.44 6.40 15.57
N ALA A 193 -18.14 5.72 14.46
CA ALA A 193 -16.82 5.16 14.22
C ALA A 193 -15.78 6.24 13.90
N ILE A 194 -14.53 5.97 14.32
CA ILE A 194 -13.32 6.69 13.98
C ILE A 194 -12.19 5.71 13.67
N SER A 195 -11.40 6.04 12.66
CA SER A 195 -10.14 5.40 12.33
C SER A 195 -9.25 6.38 11.55
N TYR A 196 -8.33 5.89 10.75
CA TYR A 196 -7.48 6.69 9.85
C TYR A 196 -7.14 5.91 8.58
N VAL A 197 -6.98 6.63 7.47
CA VAL A 197 -6.57 6.08 6.18
C VAL A 197 -5.65 7.06 5.44
N SER A 198 -4.98 6.59 4.40
CA SER A 198 -4.33 7.48 3.43
C SER A 198 -5.37 8.26 2.61
N PHE A 199 -4.97 9.44 2.11
CA PHE A 199 -5.86 10.31 1.31
C PHE A 199 -6.46 9.58 0.11
N SER A 200 -5.75 8.62 -0.47
CA SER A 200 -6.21 7.78 -1.58
C SER A 200 -7.47 6.95 -1.27
N TYR A 201 -7.83 6.83 0.00
CA TYR A 201 -9.04 6.11 0.44
C TYR A 201 -10.16 7.02 0.93
N VAL A 202 -9.96 8.33 0.92
CA VAL A 202 -11.02 9.28 1.32
C VAL A 202 -12.09 9.33 0.22
N THR A 203 -13.35 9.14 0.62
CA THR A 203 -14.54 9.19 -0.26
C THR A 203 -15.65 9.97 0.43
N ASP A 204 -16.72 10.28 -0.29
CA ASP A 204 -17.90 10.99 0.24
C ASP A 204 -18.66 10.19 1.33
N GLU A 205 -18.33 8.90 1.51
CA GLU A 205 -18.95 8.04 2.53
C GLU A 205 -18.37 8.25 3.93
N ILE A 206 -17.25 8.96 4.05
CA ILE A 206 -16.57 9.23 5.31
C ILE A 206 -16.13 10.68 5.39
N THR A 207 -15.98 11.21 6.60
CA THR A 207 -15.52 12.58 6.83
C THR A 207 -14.07 12.59 7.29
N PRO A 208 -13.13 13.16 6.53
CA PRO A 208 -11.77 13.41 6.99
C PRO A 208 -11.77 14.55 8.03
N ILE A 209 -10.87 14.47 9.00
CA ILE A 209 -10.79 15.39 10.14
C ILE A 209 -9.56 16.29 10.00
N SER A 210 -9.78 17.61 10.07
CA SER A 210 -8.73 18.61 10.30
C SER A 210 -8.17 18.48 11.72
N ILE A 211 -6.91 18.81 11.92
CA ILE A 211 -6.25 18.79 13.24
C ILE A 211 -5.76 20.19 13.54
N ASP A 212 -6.15 20.75 14.70
CA ASP A 212 -5.79 22.11 15.13
C ASP A 212 -6.09 23.18 14.05
N GLY A 213 -7.12 22.97 13.27
CA GLY A 213 -7.51 23.85 12.17
C GLY A 213 -6.76 23.64 10.85
N VAL A 214 -5.75 22.78 10.81
CA VAL A 214 -5.03 22.40 9.60
C VAL A 214 -5.82 21.31 8.86
N ALA A 215 -6.16 21.57 7.61
CA ALA A 215 -6.91 20.61 6.79
C ALA A 215 -5.99 19.53 6.18
N PRO A 216 -6.47 18.28 6.04
CA PRO A 216 -5.73 17.21 5.37
C PRO A 216 -5.79 17.40 3.85
N THR A 217 -4.93 18.24 3.31
CA THR A 217 -4.81 18.52 1.88
C THR A 217 -3.41 18.24 1.36
N ASP A 218 -3.30 18.01 0.06
CA ASP A 218 -2.01 17.78 -0.59
C ASP A 218 -1.07 18.97 -0.40
N GLU A 219 -1.60 20.21 -0.46
CA GLU A 219 -0.81 21.43 -0.26
C GLU A 219 -0.18 21.47 1.13
N ASN A 220 -0.96 21.14 2.16
CA ASN A 220 -0.46 21.13 3.55
C ASN A 220 0.53 19.98 3.80
N VAL A 221 0.39 18.87 3.08
CA VAL A 221 1.40 17.79 3.09
C VAL A 221 2.68 18.26 2.40
N MET A 222 2.58 18.85 1.20
CA MET A 222 3.76 19.31 0.44
C MET A 222 4.61 20.32 1.22
N THR A 223 3.97 21.21 1.99
CA THR A 223 4.65 22.20 2.84
C THR A 223 5.04 21.70 4.22
N ASN A 224 4.62 20.46 4.57
CA ASN A 224 4.77 19.89 5.91
C ASN A 224 3.94 20.58 7.01
N GLU A 225 2.95 21.37 6.66
CA GLU A 225 1.97 21.91 7.62
C GLU A 225 1.06 20.77 8.15
N TRP A 226 0.63 19.87 7.28
CA TRP A 226 0.07 18.58 7.66
C TRP A 226 1.20 17.57 7.85
N VAL A 227 1.49 17.20 9.11
CA VAL A 227 2.67 16.39 9.44
C VAL A 227 2.44 14.87 9.31
N ILE A 228 1.20 14.41 9.22
CA ILE A 228 0.87 12.98 9.18
C ILE A 228 0.91 12.50 7.71
N TRP A 229 2.10 12.26 7.22
CA TRP A 229 2.34 11.76 5.87
C TRP A 229 3.54 10.80 5.83
N SER A 230 3.58 9.99 4.82
CA SER A 230 4.69 9.06 4.56
C SER A 230 5.05 9.01 3.08
N TYR A 231 6.27 8.55 2.80
CA TYR A 231 6.60 8.08 1.47
C TYR A 231 5.95 6.72 1.22
N GLU A 232 5.59 6.49 0.00
CA GLU A 232 5.25 5.17 -0.51
C GLU A 232 6.49 4.58 -1.20
N HIS A 233 6.95 3.46 -0.69
CA HIS A 233 8.15 2.80 -1.16
C HIS A 233 7.82 1.49 -1.88
N MET A 234 8.56 1.22 -2.95
CA MET A 234 8.75 -0.12 -3.49
C MET A 234 10.15 -0.57 -3.12
N TYR A 235 10.26 -1.63 -2.33
CA TYR A 235 11.54 -2.22 -1.94
C TYR A 235 11.86 -3.44 -2.78
N THR A 236 13.15 -3.61 -3.12
CA THR A 236 13.69 -4.83 -3.71
C THR A 236 14.83 -5.36 -2.87
N LYS A 237 15.10 -6.67 -2.94
CA LYS A 237 16.29 -7.27 -2.32
C LYS A 237 17.49 -7.05 -3.24
N GLY A 238 18.36 -6.10 -2.87
CA GLY A 238 19.39 -5.59 -3.77
C GLY A 238 18.80 -4.80 -4.95
N GLU A 239 19.62 -4.45 -5.93
CA GLU A 239 19.20 -3.66 -7.10
C GLU A 239 18.12 -4.36 -7.93
N ALA A 240 17.12 -3.61 -8.37
CA ALA A 240 16.08 -4.13 -9.25
C ALA A 240 16.65 -4.51 -10.63
N THR A 241 16.21 -5.64 -11.16
CA THR A 241 16.62 -6.14 -12.48
C THR A 241 15.42 -6.67 -13.26
N GLY A 242 15.57 -6.84 -14.58
CA GLY A 242 14.54 -7.42 -15.46
C GLY A 242 13.19 -6.72 -15.34
N LEU A 243 12.12 -7.50 -15.33
CA LEU A 243 10.74 -7.00 -15.24
C LEU A 243 10.49 -6.15 -13.98
N THR A 244 11.13 -6.49 -12.86
CA THR A 244 11.03 -5.70 -11.62
C THR A 244 11.53 -4.28 -11.81
N LYS A 245 12.70 -4.13 -12.43
CA LYS A 245 13.27 -2.81 -12.75
C LYS A 245 12.37 -2.04 -13.71
N GLU A 246 11.96 -2.68 -14.80
CA GLU A 246 11.10 -2.05 -15.80
C GLU A 246 9.77 -1.55 -15.21
N PHE A 247 9.16 -2.34 -14.31
CA PHE A 247 7.92 -1.92 -13.65
C PHE A 247 8.13 -0.74 -12.70
N ILE A 248 9.19 -0.76 -11.87
CA ILE A 248 9.51 0.36 -10.97
C ILE A 248 9.81 1.63 -11.77
N GLU A 249 10.61 1.54 -12.83
CA GLU A 249 10.89 2.67 -13.72
C GLU A 249 9.61 3.20 -14.39
N TYR A 250 8.68 2.32 -14.75
CA TYR A 250 7.37 2.71 -15.27
C TYR A 250 6.55 3.48 -14.24
N VAL A 251 6.49 3.01 -12.99
CA VAL A 251 5.81 3.74 -11.89
C VAL A 251 6.42 5.12 -11.66
N LEU A 252 7.74 5.25 -11.82
CA LEU A 252 8.47 6.50 -11.66
C LEU A 252 8.45 7.39 -12.91
N SER A 253 7.91 6.91 -14.03
CA SER A 253 7.87 7.69 -15.28
C SER A 253 6.88 8.86 -15.19
N ASP A 254 7.15 9.93 -15.96
CA ASP A 254 6.26 11.08 -16.08
C ASP A 254 4.83 10.67 -16.45
N ALA A 255 4.69 9.61 -17.26
CA ALA A 255 3.39 9.09 -17.66
C ALA A 255 2.51 8.66 -16.47
N ILE A 256 3.11 8.12 -15.40
CA ILE A 256 2.40 7.75 -14.17
C ILE A 256 2.41 8.90 -13.17
N GLN A 257 3.56 9.54 -12.97
CA GLN A 257 3.71 10.60 -11.97
C GLN A 257 2.81 11.82 -12.25
N ASP A 258 2.69 12.25 -13.51
CA ASP A 258 1.90 13.42 -13.87
C ASP A 258 0.41 13.13 -14.08
N THR A 259 0.04 11.87 -14.36
CA THR A 259 -1.34 11.56 -14.79
C THR A 259 -2.12 10.68 -13.82
N VAL A 260 -1.45 9.79 -13.09
CA VAL A 260 -2.10 8.77 -12.23
C VAL A 260 -1.95 9.11 -10.76
N VAL A 261 -0.75 9.47 -10.31
CA VAL A 261 -0.42 9.68 -8.90
C VAL A 261 -1.40 10.66 -8.25
N GLY A 262 -1.55 11.88 -8.79
CA GLY A 262 -2.45 12.89 -8.24
C GLY A 262 -3.93 12.52 -8.33
N LYS A 263 -4.36 11.83 -9.39
CA LYS A 263 -5.76 11.40 -9.54
C LYS A 263 -6.19 10.36 -8.49
N LEU A 264 -5.25 9.60 -7.98
CA LEU A 264 -5.49 8.57 -6.97
C LEU A 264 -5.27 9.07 -5.53
N GLY A 265 -5.06 10.37 -5.32
CA GLY A 265 -4.87 10.96 -4.00
C GLY A 265 -3.48 10.74 -3.42
N TYR A 266 -2.47 10.63 -4.29
CA TYR A 266 -1.05 10.64 -3.91
C TYR A 266 -0.38 11.91 -4.43
N ILE A 267 0.78 12.21 -3.88
CA ILE A 267 1.59 13.38 -4.23
C ILE A 267 2.87 12.88 -4.91
N PRO A 268 3.18 13.35 -6.13
CA PRO A 268 4.48 13.08 -6.75
C PRO A 268 5.63 13.54 -5.85
N ILE A 269 6.69 12.73 -5.74
CA ILE A 269 7.85 13.07 -4.88
C ILE A 269 8.45 14.45 -5.26
N SER A 270 8.45 14.77 -6.55
CA SER A 270 8.97 16.04 -7.07
C SER A 270 8.21 17.29 -6.62
N LYS A 271 6.98 17.14 -6.10
CA LYS A 271 6.16 18.24 -5.59
C LYS A 271 6.37 18.52 -4.10
N MET A 272 7.02 17.61 -3.37
CA MET A 272 7.32 17.82 -1.96
C MET A 272 8.32 18.95 -1.78
N GLN A 273 8.02 19.87 -0.87
CA GLN A 273 8.88 21.01 -0.51
C GLN A 273 9.82 20.67 0.64
N VAL A 274 9.60 19.54 1.29
CA VAL A 274 10.41 19.01 2.38
C VAL A 274 10.73 17.55 2.17
N GLN A 275 11.85 17.12 2.70
CA GLN A 275 12.22 15.71 2.77
C GLN A 275 12.37 15.29 4.23
N ARG A 276 12.11 14.02 4.52
CA ARG A 276 12.29 13.43 5.85
C ARG A 276 13.18 12.19 5.77
N ASP A 277 13.96 12.02 6.82
CA ASP A 277 14.64 10.76 7.08
C ASP A 277 13.71 9.73 7.76
N TRP A 278 14.22 8.53 8.00
CA TRP A 278 13.46 7.46 8.66
C TRP A 278 13.11 7.78 10.12
N GLN A 279 13.82 8.72 10.77
CA GLN A 279 13.52 9.18 12.11
C GLN A 279 12.42 10.24 12.14
N GLY A 280 12.00 10.73 10.96
CA GLY A 280 10.99 11.77 10.80
C GLY A 280 11.57 13.20 10.85
N ASN A 281 12.90 13.35 10.89
CA ASN A 281 13.52 14.66 10.82
C ASN A 281 13.40 15.24 9.42
N VAL A 282 13.08 16.53 9.34
CA VAL A 282 13.15 17.27 8.08
C VAL A 282 14.62 17.48 7.75
N ILE A 283 15.05 17.08 6.57
CA ILE A 283 16.44 17.12 6.10
C ILE A 283 16.67 18.12 4.95
N GLU A 284 15.59 18.51 4.24
CA GLU A 284 15.59 19.58 3.22
C GLU A 284 14.16 20.11 3.02
#